data_e992f760e2ecb7a05ede116ec34ccb1e
#
_entry.id   e992f760e2ecb7a05ede116ec34ccb1e
#
_cell.length_a   1.000
_cell.length_b   1.000
_cell.length_c   1.000
_cell.angle_alpha   90.00
_cell.angle_beta   90.00
_cell.angle_gamma   90.00
#
_symmetry.space_group_name_H-M   'P 1'
#
loop_
_entity.id
_entity.type
_entity.pdbx_description
1 polymer ?
#
loop_
_entity_poly.entity_id
_entity_poly.type
_entity_poly.pdbx_seq_one_letter_code
_entity_poly.pdbx_strand_id
1 'polypeptide(L)'
;MLRRRPALLIRPALDDDPLHATLTELRPTQQLHGLGAGRTRPVWEPVATLLRTTGRDWDRRTHRIAVLARRLPAAVSQRWIAERPTDGDALVLRAFVETDRAPADDHAAVRGAEHLCLRATEACPEDPAPWLALLSLMHSCAVPVKDAVPVWTEAVNRAPWLRTSYHRLLRYLSPRGHGTVPDMMDFAWQAAVRAPHGSPLALLPVAARVELMAHRQGETPIGPLGAGGNWNEPRAVHEIDLALRNWFDAAAPPHAEAVTDLNVLAFALTRAHRPDEAAPVLRRLGRHMTPHPWNLLPEPERTFTYWRDRATGR
;
A
#
# COMPACT_ATOMS: atom_id res chain seq x y z
N MET A 1 -21.82 -1.82 34.38
CA MET A 1 -21.79 -0.98 33.14
C MET A 1 -20.84 -1.60 32.15
N LEU A 2 -21.35 -2.25 31.10
CA LEU A 2 -20.56 -2.75 29.99
C LEU A 2 -20.00 -1.54 29.20
N ARG A 3 -18.71 -1.21 29.36
CA ARG A 3 -18.05 -0.20 28.52
C ARG A 3 -18.15 -0.65 27.07
N ARG A 4 -18.88 0.10 26.23
CA ARG A 4 -18.92 -0.14 24.78
C ARG A 4 -17.49 -0.20 24.25
N ARG A 5 -17.13 -1.32 23.62
CA ARG A 5 -15.83 -1.46 22.94
C ARG A 5 -15.72 -0.38 21.87
N PRO A 6 -14.61 0.38 21.83
CA PRO A 6 -14.44 1.40 20.80
C PRO A 6 -14.36 0.72 19.43
N ALA A 7 -15.11 1.25 18.44
CA ALA A 7 -15.14 0.73 17.08
C ALA A 7 -13.76 0.75 16.43
N LEU A 8 -13.49 -0.24 15.58
CA LEU A 8 -12.28 -0.30 14.78
C LEU A 8 -12.23 0.86 13.78
N LEU A 9 -11.02 1.31 13.45
CA LEU A 9 -10.75 2.31 12.42
C LEU A 9 -10.18 1.60 11.19
N ILE A 10 -11.04 1.37 10.21
CA ILE A 10 -10.67 0.82 8.91
C ILE A 10 -10.81 1.94 7.90
N ARG A 11 -9.71 2.66 7.62
CA ARG A 11 -9.69 3.85 6.76
C ARG A 11 -8.68 3.68 5.63
N PRO A 12 -9.02 4.08 4.38
CA PRO A 12 -8.05 4.10 3.28
C PRO A 12 -6.85 5.01 3.54
N ALA A 13 -7.09 6.12 4.23
CA ALA A 13 -6.06 7.10 4.58
C ALA A 13 -5.18 6.66 5.77
N LEU A 14 -5.45 5.50 6.38
CA LEU A 14 -4.77 5.00 7.57
C LEU A 14 -4.82 6.06 8.70
N ASP A 15 -3.67 6.54 9.15
CA ASP A 15 -3.49 7.61 10.13
C ASP A 15 -3.16 8.99 9.52
N ASP A 16 -3.26 9.12 8.17
CA ASP A 16 -3.06 10.41 7.47
C ASP A 16 -4.32 11.28 7.54
N ASP A 17 -4.43 12.12 8.57
CA ASP A 17 -5.57 13.00 8.80
C ASP A 17 -5.77 14.03 7.66
N PRO A 18 -4.73 14.69 7.09
CA PRO A 18 -4.88 15.56 5.92
C PRO A 18 -5.50 14.85 4.70
N LEU A 19 -5.05 13.63 4.41
CA LEU A 19 -5.64 12.80 3.35
C LEU A 19 -7.10 12.45 3.66
N HIS A 20 -7.38 12.07 4.91
CA HIS A 20 -8.73 11.75 5.35
C HIS A 20 -9.68 12.96 5.21
N ALA A 21 -9.23 14.16 5.58
CA ALA A 21 -9.99 15.39 5.43
C ALA A 21 -10.30 15.68 3.96
N THR A 22 -9.29 15.60 3.06
CA THR A 22 -9.45 15.78 1.62
C THR A 22 -10.46 14.78 1.02
N LEU A 23 -10.37 13.50 1.39
CA LEU A 23 -11.33 12.49 0.94
C LEU A 23 -12.75 12.74 1.45
N THR A 24 -12.89 13.32 2.64
CA THR A 24 -14.18 13.64 3.24
C THR A 24 -14.81 14.86 2.57
N GLU A 25 -14.02 15.89 2.25
CA GLU A 25 -14.46 17.08 1.52
C GLU A 25 -14.97 16.73 0.11
N LEU A 26 -14.30 15.76 -0.54
CA LEU A 26 -14.60 15.36 -1.93
C LEU A 26 -15.51 14.13 -2.03
N ARG A 27 -16.08 13.66 -0.93
CA ARG A 27 -17.11 12.59 -1.00
C ARG A 27 -18.25 13.06 -1.90
N PRO A 28 -18.78 12.17 -2.77
CA PRO A 28 -19.98 12.46 -3.53
C PRO A 28 -21.17 12.53 -2.56
N THR A 29 -21.37 13.66 -1.92
CA THR A 29 -22.67 14.07 -1.44
C THR A 29 -23.51 14.29 -2.70
N GLN A 30 -24.83 14.06 -2.64
CA GLN A 30 -25.83 14.19 -3.74
C GLN A 30 -25.77 15.53 -4.51
N GLN A 31 -24.82 16.39 -4.23
CA GLN A 31 -24.57 17.70 -4.80
C GLN A 31 -23.70 17.72 -6.08
N LEU A 32 -23.18 16.58 -6.57
CA LEU A 32 -22.50 16.55 -7.89
C LEU A 32 -23.47 16.82 -9.06
N HIS A 33 -24.77 16.69 -8.86
CA HIS A 33 -25.80 17.07 -9.83
C HIS A 33 -26.07 18.59 -9.88
N GLY A 34 -25.49 19.38 -8.96
CA GLY A 34 -25.64 20.83 -8.84
C GLY A 34 -24.34 21.62 -9.05
N LEU A 35 -23.37 21.11 -9.80
CA LEU A 35 -22.13 21.83 -10.14
C LEU A 35 -22.36 22.92 -11.21
N GLY A 36 -23.51 23.62 -11.14
CA GLY A 36 -23.79 24.87 -11.82
C GLY A 36 -23.20 26.05 -11.05
N ALA A 37 -22.48 26.89 -11.77
CA ALA A 37 -22.30 28.36 -11.65
C ALA A 37 -22.14 29.04 -10.26
N GLY A 38 -21.71 28.37 -9.20
CA GLY A 38 -21.59 29.03 -7.88
C GLY A 38 -20.35 28.67 -7.05
N ARG A 39 -19.51 27.71 -7.46
CA ARG A 39 -18.27 27.41 -6.74
C ARG A 39 -17.13 28.29 -7.24
N THR A 40 -16.64 29.16 -6.39
CA THR A 40 -15.46 30.00 -6.63
C THR A 40 -14.15 29.20 -6.69
N ARG A 41 -14.16 27.91 -6.31
CA ARG A 41 -12.97 27.08 -6.18
C ARG A 41 -13.11 25.79 -7.01
N PRO A 42 -12.09 25.42 -7.84
CA PRO A 42 -12.08 24.17 -8.62
C PRO A 42 -12.20 22.93 -7.73
N VAL A 43 -12.93 21.90 -8.19
CA VAL A 43 -13.16 20.65 -7.44
C VAL A 43 -11.87 19.88 -7.14
N TRP A 44 -10.83 20.04 -7.93
CA TRP A 44 -9.52 19.39 -7.78
C TRP A 44 -8.57 20.15 -6.83
N GLU A 45 -8.86 21.40 -6.46
CA GLU A 45 -7.95 22.25 -5.70
C GLU A 45 -7.58 21.70 -4.30
N PRO A 46 -8.47 21.05 -3.53
CA PRO A 46 -8.08 20.39 -2.28
C PRO A 46 -7.01 19.32 -2.50
N VAL A 47 -7.11 18.57 -3.61
CA VAL A 47 -6.12 17.55 -4.00
C VAL A 47 -4.79 18.20 -4.35
N ALA A 48 -4.80 19.22 -5.18
CA ALA A 48 -3.59 19.96 -5.56
C ALA A 48 -2.90 20.56 -4.34
N THR A 49 -3.67 21.10 -3.39
CA THR A 49 -3.12 21.65 -2.15
C THR A 49 -2.48 20.54 -1.30
N LEU A 50 -3.14 19.40 -1.15
CA LEU A 50 -2.61 18.26 -0.41
C LEU A 50 -1.28 17.77 -1.02
N LEU A 51 -1.20 17.58 -2.34
CA LEU A 51 0.01 17.07 -3.01
C LEU A 51 1.14 18.11 -2.96
N ARG A 52 0.85 19.39 -3.19
CA ARG A 52 1.82 20.48 -3.07
C ARG A 52 2.41 20.58 -1.66
N THR A 53 1.59 20.48 -0.61
CA THR A 53 2.05 20.53 0.78
C THR A 53 2.81 19.27 1.20
N THR A 54 2.64 18.16 0.50
CA THR A 54 3.43 16.93 0.70
C THR A 54 4.86 17.10 0.20
N GLY A 55 5.06 17.89 -0.85
CA GLY A 55 6.38 18.15 -1.43
C GLY A 55 7.10 16.88 -1.88
N ARG A 56 8.35 16.73 -1.45
CA ARG A 56 9.25 15.60 -1.78
C ARG A 56 9.25 14.46 -0.75
N ASP A 57 8.31 14.45 0.18
CA ASP A 57 8.07 13.23 0.98
C ASP A 57 7.46 12.15 0.06
N TRP A 58 8.34 11.49 -0.70
CA TRP A 58 7.94 10.54 -1.75
C TRP A 58 7.12 9.37 -1.20
N ASP A 59 7.38 8.95 0.02
CA ASP A 59 6.64 7.87 0.65
C ASP A 59 5.18 8.28 0.91
N ARG A 60 4.99 9.41 1.56
CA ARG A 60 3.66 9.97 1.84
C ARG A 60 2.95 10.42 0.57
N ARG A 61 3.71 11.00 -0.37
CA ARG A 61 3.17 11.45 -1.66
C ARG A 61 2.62 10.28 -2.48
N THR A 62 3.39 9.21 -2.62
CA THR A 62 2.97 8.02 -3.38
C THR A 62 1.75 7.35 -2.75
N HIS A 63 1.73 7.23 -1.41
CA HIS A 63 0.57 6.72 -0.69
C HIS A 63 -0.68 7.58 -0.94
N ARG A 64 -0.58 8.91 -0.80
CA ARG A 64 -1.68 9.84 -1.04
C ARG A 64 -2.23 9.74 -2.45
N ILE A 65 -1.37 9.75 -3.47
CA ILE A 65 -1.77 9.62 -4.87
C ILE A 65 -2.50 8.28 -5.09
N ALA A 66 -1.97 7.16 -4.60
CA ALA A 66 -2.58 5.85 -4.77
C ALA A 66 -3.95 5.75 -4.10
N VAL A 67 -4.15 6.36 -2.94
CA VAL A 67 -5.45 6.40 -2.26
C VAL A 67 -6.43 7.31 -2.98
N LEU A 68 -6.00 8.50 -3.39
CA LEU A 68 -6.83 9.46 -4.13
C LEU A 68 -7.31 8.88 -5.46
N ALA A 69 -6.43 8.22 -6.23
CA ALA A 69 -6.77 7.60 -7.51
C ALA A 69 -7.89 6.56 -7.38
N ARG A 70 -7.85 5.75 -6.32
CA ARG A 70 -8.84 4.71 -6.06
C ARG A 70 -10.14 5.21 -5.44
N ARG A 71 -10.11 6.34 -4.73
CA ARG A 71 -11.25 6.81 -3.91
C ARG A 71 -12.00 7.98 -4.50
N LEU A 72 -11.36 8.77 -5.34
CA LEU A 72 -12.00 9.91 -5.98
C LEU A 72 -12.71 9.51 -7.28
N PRO A 73 -13.80 10.23 -7.64
CA PRO A 73 -14.36 10.14 -8.98
C PRO A 73 -13.31 10.54 -10.03
N ALA A 74 -13.23 9.80 -11.15
CA ALA A 74 -12.30 10.12 -12.24
C ALA A 74 -12.47 11.54 -12.77
N ALA A 75 -13.69 12.08 -12.71
CA ALA A 75 -14.00 13.44 -13.12
C ALA A 75 -13.13 14.50 -12.41
N VAL A 76 -12.63 14.24 -11.19
CA VAL A 76 -11.75 15.17 -10.48
C VAL A 76 -10.42 15.33 -11.22
N SER A 77 -9.74 14.22 -11.53
CA SER A 77 -8.47 14.23 -12.28
C SER A 77 -8.67 14.64 -13.75
N GLN A 78 -9.81 14.27 -14.36
CA GLN A 78 -10.15 14.70 -15.73
C GLN A 78 -10.29 16.21 -15.83
N ARG A 79 -11.03 16.83 -14.92
CA ARG A 79 -11.17 18.29 -14.87
C ARG A 79 -9.84 18.99 -14.62
N TRP A 80 -9.06 18.46 -13.68
CA TRP A 80 -7.77 19.07 -13.36
C TRP A 80 -6.85 19.10 -14.59
N ILE A 81 -6.69 17.99 -15.30
CA ILE A 81 -5.85 17.95 -16.51
C ILE A 81 -6.43 18.77 -17.67
N ALA A 82 -7.76 18.87 -17.77
CA ALA A 82 -8.41 19.71 -18.79
C ALA A 82 -8.16 21.20 -18.55
N GLU A 83 -8.18 21.65 -17.30
CA GLU A 83 -7.94 23.03 -16.91
C GLU A 83 -6.43 23.36 -16.83
N ARG A 84 -5.58 22.36 -16.53
CA ARG A 84 -4.13 22.50 -16.38
C ARG A 84 -3.37 21.33 -17.02
N PRO A 85 -3.26 21.27 -18.33
CA PRO A 85 -2.75 20.11 -19.07
C PRO A 85 -1.24 19.81 -18.87
N THR A 86 -0.49 20.78 -18.35
CA THR A 86 0.96 20.65 -18.05
C THR A 86 1.26 20.55 -16.56
N ASP A 87 0.23 20.54 -15.71
CA ASP A 87 0.42 20.40 -14.26
C ASP A 87 0.89 18.97 -13.94
N GLY A 88 2.10 18.85 -13.37
CA GLY A 88 2.73 17.57 -13.06
C GLY A 88 1.91 16.74 -12.08
N ASP A 89 1.34 17.34 -11.03
CA ASP A 89 0.50 16.66 -10.05
C ASP A 89 -0.78 16.11 -10.69
N ALA A 90 -1.38 16.87 -11.61
CA ALA A 90 -2.55 16.43 -12.37
C ALA A 90 -2.22 15.22 -13.26
N LEU A 91 -1.06 15.26 -13.95
CA LEU A 91 -0.60 14.16 -14.81
C LEU A 91 -0.33 12.89 -13.99
N VAL A 92 0.37 13.01 -12.86
CA VAL A 92 0.68 11.86 -11.99
C VAL A 92 -0.60 11.24 -11.44
N LEU A 93 -1.52 12.03 -10.89
CA LEU A 93 -2.79 11.51 -10.38
C LEU A 93 -3.60 10.84 -11.51
N ARG A 94 -3.65 11.47 -12.70
CA ARG A 94 -4.39 10.91 -13.84
C ARG A 94 -3.78 9.59 -14.30
N ALA A 95 -2.45 9.48 -14.36
CA ALA A 95 -1.75 8.23 -14.68
C ALA A 95 -2.19 7.10 -13.72
N PHE A 96 -2.21 7.34 -12.41
CA PHE A 96 -2.67 6.35 -11.43
C PHE A 96 -4.15 5.97 -11.64
N VAL A 97 -5.01 6.94 -11.93
CA VAL A 97 -6.44 6.67 -12.18
C VAL A 97 -6.62 5.80 -13.42
N GLU A 98 -5.89 6.07 -14.48
CA GLU A 98 -6.02 5.30 -15.72
C GLU A 98 -5.38 3.91 -15.62
N THR A 99 -4.22 3.80 -14.96
CA THR A 99 -3.59 2.48 -14.75
C THR A 99 -4.42 1.55 -13.85
N ASP A 100 -5.14 2.09 -12.86
CA ASP A 100 -6.04 1.32 -12.01
C ASP A 100 -7.33 0.86 -12.74
N ARG A 101 -7.67 1.52 -13.85
CA ARG A 101 -8.95 1.32 -14.57
C ARG A 101 -8.82 0.67 -15.92
N ALA A 102 -7.63 0.74 -16.55
CA ALA A 102 -7.42 0.17 -17.87
C ALA A 102 -7.61 -1.35 -17.84
N PRO A 103 -8.61 -1.90 -18.56
CA PRO A 103 -8.73 -3.34 -18.71
C PRO A 103 -7.53 -3.86 -19.50
N ALA A 104 -6.95 -4.98 -19.09
CA ALA A 104 -5.74 -5.53 -19.71
C ALA A 104 -5.96 -5.94 -21.18
N ASP A 105 -7.19 -6.26 -21.56
CA ASP A 105 -7.63 -6.63 -22.91
C ASP A 105 -8.00 -5.43 -23.79
N ASP A 106 -8.16 -4.23 -23.20
CA ASP A 106 -8.38 -2.98 -23.97
C ASP A 106 -7.03 -2.33 -24.31
N HIS A 107 -6.48 -2.69 -25.46
CA HIS A 107 -5.21 -2.15 -25.94
C HIS A 107 -5.20 -0.61 -26.11
N ALA A 108 -6.35 0.02 -26.37
CA ALA A 108 -6.42 1.47 -26.51
C ALA A 108 -6.33 2.14 -25.13
N ALA A 109 -7.06 1.62 -24.13
CA ALA A 109 -6.99 2.08 -22.76
C ALA A 109 -5.57 1.88 -22.16
N VAL A 110 -4.96 0.72 -22.38
CA VAL A 110 -3.59 0.41 -21.95
C VAL A 110 -2.59 1.40 -22.53
N ARG A 111 -2.59 1.63 -23.86
CA ARG A 111 -1.69 2.61 -24.49
C ARG A 111 -1.94 4.03 -24.02
N GLY A 112 -3.22 4.40 -23.75
CA GLY A 112 -3.57 5.70 -23.18
C GLY A 112 -3.00 5.89 -21.78
N ALA A 113 -3.11 4.88 -20.92
CA ALA A 113 -2.55 4.89 -19.57
C ALA A 113 -1.01 4.93 -19.59
N GLU A 114 -0.37 4.15 -20.46
CA GLU A 114 1.08 4.17 -20.66
C GLU A 114 1.57 5.57 -21.09
N HIS A 115 0.94 6.17 -22.10
CA HIS A 115 1.27 7.52 -22.55
C HIS A 115 1.16 8.55 -21.42
N LEU A 116 0.13 8.45 -20.59
CA LEU A 116 -0.02 9.32 -19.41
C LEU A 116 1.11 9.13 -18.39
N CYS A 117 1.52 7.88 -18.14
CA CYS A 117 2.66 7.62 -17.26
C CYS A 117 3.93 8.26 -17.80
N LEU A 118 4.23 8.11 -19.10
CA LEU A 118 5.41 8.71 -19.74
C LEU A 118 5.37 10.23 -19.70
N ARG A 119 4.24 10.85 -20.03
CA ARG A 119 4.08 12.31 -19.87
C ARG A 119 4.29 12.78 -18.43
N ALA A 120 3.84 12.00 -17.45
CA ALA A 120 4.04 12.32 -16.04
C ALA A 120 5.52 12.19 -15.62
N THR A 121 6.30 11.24 -16.18
CA THR A 121 7.75 11.16 -15.95
C THR A 121 8.51 12.35 -16.52
N GLU A 122 8.08 12.87 -17.67
CA GLU A 122 8.66 14.07 -18.29
C GLU A 122 8.35 15.33 -17.48
N ALA A 123 7.10 15.46 -17.00
CA ALA A 123 6.66 16.63 -16.23
C ALA A 123 7.24 16.64 -14.79
N CYS A 124 7.50 15.46 -14.22
CA CYS A 124 8.00 15.30 -12.86
C CYS A 124 9.18 14.31 -12.82
N PRO A 125 10.37 14.66 -13.38
CA PRO A 125 11.48 13.72 -13.57
C PRO A 125 12.07 13.16 -12.26
N GLU A 126 11.88 13.84 -11.14
CA GLU A 126 12.37 13.41 -9.82
C GLU A 126 11.34 12.56 -9.05
N ASP A 127 10.06 12.55 -9.48
CA ASP A 127 8.99 11.82 -8.80
C ASP A 127 9.03 10.33 -9.16
N PRO A 128 9.15 9.40 -8.19
CA PRO A 128 9.08 7.98 -8.45
C PRO A 128 7.66 7.49 -8.80
N ALA A 129 6.61 8.27 -8.45
CA ALA A 129 5.23 7.83 -8.56
C ALA A 129 4.80 7.46 -10.01
N PRO A 130 5.13 8.21 -11.07
CA PRO A 130 4.78 7.81 -12.44
C PRO A 130 5.33 6.45 -12.85
N TRP A 131 6.56 6.13 -12.43
CA TRP A 131 7.19 4.83 -12.69
C TRP A 131 6.46 3.69 -11.95
N LEU A 132 5.96 3.98 -10.75
CA LEU A 132 5.15 3.03 -9.99
C LEU A 132 3.76 2.82 -10.60
N ALA A 133 3.17 3.85 -11.22
CA ALA A 133 1.95 3.69 -12.00
C ALA A 133 2.19 2.78 -13.21
N LEU A 134 3.27 3.03 -13.95
CA LEU A 134 3.66 2.21 -15.10
C LEU A 134 3.92 0.75 -14.69
N LEU A 135 4.64 0.52 -13.60
CA LEU A 135 4.87 -0.83 -13.06
C LEU A 135 3.56 -1.55 -12.71
N SER A 136 2.54 -0.83 -12.23
CA SER A 136 1.22 -1.41 -11.95
C SER A 136 0.48 -1.78 -13.23
N LEU A 137 0.56 -0.95 -14.27
CA LEU A 137 -0.02 -1.23 -15.58
C LEU A 137 0.62 -2.48 -16.18
N MET A 138 1.97 -2.57 -16.16
CA MET A 138 2.72 -3.74 -16.63
C MET A 138 2.30 -5.02 -15.88
N HIS A 139 2.08 -4.92 -14.57
CA HIS A 139 1.59 -6.05 -13.77
C HIS A 139 0.20 -6.50 -14.24
N SER A 140 -0.72 -5.58 -14.47
CA SER A 140 -2.08 -5.89 -14.95
C SER A 140 -2.08 -6.49 -16.35
N CYS A 141 -1.13 -6.07 -17.21
CA CYS A 141 -0.98 -6.57 -18.58
C CYS A 141 -0.11 -7.83 -18.69
N ALA A 142 0.27 -8.45 -17.58
CA ALA A 142 1.11 -9.65 -17.52
C ALA A 142 2.45 -9.52 -18.29
N VAL A 143 3.05 -8.33 -18.25
CA VAL A 143 4.37 -8.10 -18.88
C VAL A 143 5.43 -8.95 -18.17
N PRO A 144 6.39 -9.56 -18.87
CA PRO A 144 7.43 -10.37 -18.24
C PRO A 144 8.26 -9.61 -17.20
N VAL A 145 8.67 -10.28 -16.13
CA VAL A 145 9.46 -9.70 -15.02
C VAL A 145 10.72 -8.99 -15.52
N LYS A 146 11.42 -9.56 -16.53
CA LYS A 146 12.63 -8.98 -17.12
C LYS A 146 12.43 -7.57 -17.66
N ASP A 147 11.22 -7.27 -18.17
CA ASP A 147 10.88 -5.98 -18.76
C ASP A 147 10.33 -5.00 -17.70
N ALA A 148 9.80 -5.52 -16.59
CA ALA A 148 9.30 -4.73 -15.46
C ALA A 148 10.44 -4.24 -14.52
N VAL A 149 11.53 -5.00 -14.38
CA VAL A 149 12.67 -4.65 -13.52
C VAL A 149 13.32 -3.32 -13.90
N PRO A 150 13.57 -2.98 -15.18
CA PRO A 150 14.07 -1.66 -15.54
C PRO A 150 13.16 -0.51 -15.10
N VAL A 151 11.84 -0.65 -15.23
CA VAL A 151 10.87 0.36 -14.79
C VAL A 151 10.88 0.52 -13.26
N TRP A 152 10.96 -0.58 -12.52
CA TRP A 152 11.15 -0.54 -11.07
C TRP A 152 12.45 0.15 -10.68
N THR A 153 13.55 -0.10 -11.42
CA THR A 153 14.86 0.51 -11.17
C THR A 153 14.78 2.04 -11.31
N GLU A 154 14.02 2.56 -12.27
CA GLU A 154 13.80 4.00 -12.41
C GLU A 154 13.13 4.62 -11.17
N ALA A 155 12.15 3.92 -10.57
CA ALA A 155 11.54 4.38 -9.32
C ALA A 155 12.54 4.35 -8.14
N VAL A 156 13.35 3.30 -8.03
CA VAL A 156 14.35 3.15 -6.96
C VAL A 156 15.49 4.17 -7.11
N ASN A 157 15.92 4.49 -8.32
CA ASN A 157 16.94 5.52 -8.57
C ASN A 157 16.51 6.90 -8.06
N ARG A 158 15.20 7.20 -8.09
CA ARG A 158 14.63 8.48 -7.59
C ARG A 158 14.39 8.48 -6.09
N ALA A 159 14.00 7.34 -5.56
CA ALA A 159 13.72 7.17 -4.13
C ALA A 159 14.22 5.79 -3.66
N PRO A 160 15.51 5.69 -3.33
CA PRO A 160 16.14 4.46 -2.88
C PRO A 160 15.40 3.81 -1.74
N TRP A 161 15.03 3.14 -1.19
CA TRP A 161 14.33 2.60 -0.01
C TRP A 161 12.86 3.02 0.11
N LEU A 162 12.24 3.51 -0.97
CA LEU A 162 10.81 3.78 -0.99
C LEU A 162 10.02 2.47 -0.83
N ARG A 163 9.36 2.31 0.31
CA ARG A 163 8.62 1.09 0.67
C ARG A 163 7.70 0.60 -0.44
N THR A 164 6.90 1.49 -1.02
CA THR A 164 5.92 1.16 -2.05
C THR A 164 6.57 0.54 -3.30
N SER A 165 7.79 0.97 -3.67
CA SER A 165 8.53 0.39 -4.82
C SER A 165 8.82 -1.08 -4.61
N TYR A 166 9.30 -1.44 -3.43
CA TYR A 166 9.65 -2.83 -3.09
C TYR A 166 8.42 -3.72 -2.94
N HIS A 167 7.35 -3.22 -2.30
CA HIS A 167 6.11 -3.98 -2.18
C HIS A 167 5.43 -4.23 -3.52
N ARG A 168 5.54 -3.30 -4.48
CA ARG A 168 5.02 -3.50 -5.85
C ARG A 168 5.82 -4.56 -6.59
N LEU A 169 7.15 -4.53 -6.53
CA LEU A 169 7.96 -5.57 -7.16
C LEU A 169 7.80 -6.92 -6.44
N LEU A 170 7.68 -6.95 -5.11
CA LEU A 170 7.37 -8.16 -4.36
C LEU A 170 6.09 -8.83 -4.89
N ARG A 171 5.02 -8.04 -5.06
CA ARG A 171 3.76 -8.54 -5.61
C ARG A 171 3.92 -9.02 -7.04
N TYR A 172 4.73 -8.32 -7.85
CA TYR A 172 5.03 -8.71 -9.23
C TYR A 172 5.73 -10.07 -9.28
N LEU A 173 6.71 -10.29 -8.40
CA LEU A 173 7.48 -11.53 -8.28
C LEU A 173 6.72 -12.66 -7.56
N SER A 174 5.56 -12.38 -6.97
CA SER A 174 4.78 -13.42 -6.28
C SER A 174 4.18 -14.43 -7.27
N PRO A 175 3.89 -15.67 -6.83
CA PRO A 175 3.18 -16.66 -7.66
C PRO A 175 1.78 -16.20 -8.08
N ARG A 176 1.18 -15.29 -7.37
CA ARG A 176 -0.10 -14.64 -7.73
C ARG A 176 0.07 -13.48 -8.72
N GLY A 177 1.31 -13.09 -8.96
CA GLY A 177 1.74 -12.15 -9.99
C GLY A 177 2.34 -12.90 -11.18
N HIS A 178 3.61 -12.62 -11.50
CA HIS A 178 4.29 -13.12 -12.69
C HIS A 178 5.62 -13.81 -12.39
N GLY A 179 5.90 -14.12 -11.12
CA GLY A 179 7.12 -14.77 -10.65
C GLY A 179 6.86 -16.08 -9.93
N THR A 180 7.82 -16.49 -9.12
CA THR A 180 7.80 -17.74 -8.36
C THR A 180 7.99 -17.50 -6.86
N VAL A 181 7.71 -18.52 -6.03
CA VAL A 181 7.97 -18.45 -4.58
C VAL A 181 9.44 -18.15 -4.28
N PRO A 182 10.43 -18.83 -4.91
CA PRO A 182 11.84 -18.49 -4.71
C PRO A 182 12.16 -17.05 -5.06
N ASP A 183 11.75 -16.56 -6.25
CA ASP A 183 12.02 -15.19 -6.70
C ASP A 183 11.50 -14.16 -5.69
N MET A 184 10.26 -14.34 -5.24
CA MET A 184 9.63 -13.47 -4.25
C MET A 184 10.38 -13.47 -2.90
N MET A 185 10.71 -14.65 -2.38
CA MET A 185 11.35 -14.80 -1.06
C MET A 185 12.79 -14.29 -1.08
N ASP A 186 13.54 -14.56 -2.14
CA ASP A 186 14.93 -14.12 -2.29
C ASP A 186 15.01 -12.61 -2.47
N PHE A 187 14.13 -12.02 -3.28
CA PHE A 187 14.01 -10.57 -3.41
C PHE A 187 13.71 -9.90 -2.07
N ALA A 188 12.71 -10.41 -1.35
CA ALA A 188 12.31 -9.86 -0.06
C ALA A 188 13.46 -9.87 0.95
N TRP A 189 14.17 -10.99 1.03
CA TRP A 189 15.31 -11.17 1.91
C TRP A 189 16.45 -10.22 1.56
N GLN A 190 16.85 -10.17 0.28
CA GLN A 190 17.92 -9.29 -0.19
C GLN A 190 17.61 -7.82 0.06
N ALA A 191 16.36 -7.39 -0.15
CA ALA A 191 15.93 -6.03 0.12
C ALA A 191 16.02 -5.71 1.62
N ALA A 192 15.55 -6.59 2.49
CA ALA A 192 15.56 -6.39 3.94
C ALA A 192 16.97 -6.30 4.53
N VAL A 193 17.91 -7.15 4.05
CA VAL A 193 19.29 -7.16 4.54
C VAL A 193 20.10 -5.94 4.08
N ARG A 194 19.78 -5.41 2.88
CA ARG A 194 20.47 -4.23 2.33
C ARG A 194 19.89 -2.91 2.81
N ALA A 195 18.66 -2.92 3.31
CA ALA A 195 17.98 -1.72 3.74
C ALA A 195 18.67 -1.07 4.95
N PRO A 196 18.66 0.26 5.06
CA PRO A 196 19.17 0.95 6.24
C PRO A 196 18.45 0.52 7.51
N HIS A 197 19.14 0.57 8.64
CA HIS A 197 18.52 0.39 9.95
C HIS A 197 17.38 1.40 10.14
N GLY A 198 16.24 0.95 10.67
CA GLY A 198 15.01 1.74 10.78
C GLY A 198 14.12 1.71 9.54
N SER A 199 14.57 1.11 8.43
CA SER A 199 13.75 0.98 7.22
C SER A 199 12.62 -0.03 7.40
N PRO A 200 11.38 0.28 6.96
CA PRO A 200 10.26 -0.66 6.94
C PRO A 200 10.50 -1.87 6.02
N LEU A 201 11.51 -1.81 5.15
CA LEU A 201 11.87 -2.94 4.28
C LEU A 201 12.40 -4.15 5.05
N ALA A 202 12.82 -3.97 6.30
CA ALA A 202 13.12 -5.09 7.20
C ALA A 202 11.92 -6.04 7.41
N LEU A 203 10.68 -5.56 7.20
CA LEU A 203 9.45 -6.35 7.26
C LEU A 203 9.14 -7.10 5.95
N LEU A 204 9.82 -6.80 4.84
CA LEU A 204 9.48 -7.33 3.52
C LEU A 204 9.46 -8.87 3.46
N PRO A 205 10.38 -9.63 4.13
CA PRO A 205 10.31 -11.09 4.19
C PRO A 205 9.04 -11.61 4.88
N VAL A 206 8.58 -10.93 5.94
CA VAL A 206 7.31 -11.25 6.61
C VAL A 206 6.12 -10.99 5.69
N ALA A 207 6.14 -9.89 4.94
CA ALA A 207 5.11 -9.59 3.94
C ALA A 207 5.09 -10.64 2.82
N ALA A 208 6.26 -11.10 2.34
CA ALA A 208 6.36 -12.20 1.37
C ALA A 208 5.76 -13.51 1.91
N ARG A 209 5.97 -13.81 3.19
CA ARG A 209 5.36 -14.99 3.84
C ARG A 209 3.84 -14.88 3.94
N VAL A 210 3.31 -13.68 4.18
CA VAL A 210 1.86 -13.44 4.13
C VAL A 210 1.31 -13.65 2.73
N GLU A 211 2.00 -13.17 1.69
CA GLU A 211 1.61 -13.41 0.28
C GLU A 211 1.66 -14.91 -0.07
N LEU A 212 2.67 -15.65 0.42
CA LEU A 212 2.75 -17.10 0.26
C LEU A 212 1.56 -17.81 0.93
N MET A 213 1.18 -17.37 2.13
CA MET A 213 -0.01 -17.89 2.81
C MET A 213 -1.28 -17.63 1.99
N ALA A 214 -1.44 -16.42 1.46
CA ALA A 214 -2.58 -16.06 0.61
C ALA A 214 -2.63 -16.89 -0.69
N HIS A 215 -1.47 -17.14 -1.30
CA HIS A 215 -1.35 -18.00 -2.49
C HIS A 215 -1.82 -19.42 -2.20
N ARG A 216 -1.30 -20.06 -1.15
CA ARG A 216 -1.66 -21.43 -0.75
C ARG A 216 -3.14 -21.59 -0.41
N GLN A 217 -3.76 -20.57 0.18
CA GLN A 217 -5.20 -20.59 0.45
C GLN A 217 -6.06 -20.54 -0.83
N GLY A 218 -5.55 -19.93 -1.90
CA GLY A 218 -6.21 -19.90 -3.21
C GLY A 218 -6.12 -21.23 -3.97
N GLU A 219 -5.06 -22.05 -3.71
CA GLU A 219 -4.83 -23.31 -4.42
C GLU A 219 -5.53 -24.51 -3.78
N THR A 220 -5.72 -24.49 -2.48
CA THR A 220 -6.28 -25.66 -1.77
C THR A 220 -7.38 -25.24 -0.80
N PRO A 221 -8.62 -25.73 -0.98
CA PRO A 221 -9.69 -25.59 0.01
C PRO A 221 -9.47 -26.47 1.26
N ILE A 222 -8.24 -26.87 1.53
CA ILE A 222 -7.90 -27.70 2.70
C ILE A 222 -7.94 -26.80 3.92
N GLY A 223 -8.79 -27.17 4.86
CA GLY A 223 -9.14 -26.43 6.07
C GLY A 223 -7.97 -25.92 6.93
N PRO A 224 -8.28 -25.33 8.09
CA PRO A 224 -7.37 -24.45 8.86
C PRO A 224 -6.00 -25.03 9.23
N LEU A 225 -5.81 -26.33 9.13
CA LEU A 225 -4.60 -27.02 9.58
C LEU A 225 -3.43 -27.01 8.57
N GLY A 226 -3.69 -26.83 7.26
CA GLY A 226 -2.64 -26.88 6.22
C GLY A 226 -2.25 -25.53 5.61
N ALA A 227 -3.16 -24.57 5.57
CA ALA A 227 -2.96 -23.28 4.90
C ALA A 227 -2.28 -22.23 5.78
N GLY A 228 -2.14 -22.47 7.08
CA GLY A 228 -1.70 -21.48 8.06
C GLY A 228 -0.23 -21.06 7.98
N GLY A 229 0.61 -21.73 7.18
CA GLY A 229 2.07 -21.53 7.16
C GLY A 229 2.71 -21.92 8.51
N ASN A 230 3.93 -22.40 8.47
CA ASN A 230 4.66 -22.68 9.72
C ASN A 230 5.39 -21.40 10.18
N TRP A 231 4.73 -20.58 10.99
CA TRP A 231 5.29 -19.34 11.54
C TRP A 231 6.35 -19.59 12.63
N ASN A 232 6.50 -20.84 13.09
CA ASN A 232 7.48 -21.26 14.09
C ASN A 232 8.71 -21.94 13.47
N GLU A 233 8.79 -22.07 12.16
CA GLU A 233 10.01 -22.56 11.51
C GLU A 233 11.16 -21.58 11.70
N PRO A 234 12.43 -22.04 11.76
CA PRO A 234 13.57 -21.16 12.06
C PRO A 234 13.69 -19.95 11.14
N ARG A 235 13.38 -20.11 9.84
CA ARG A 235 13.41 -19.01 8.87
C ARG A 235 12.34 -17.95 9.18
N ALA A 236 11.10 -18.38 9.49
CA ALA A 236 10.02 -17.44 9.83
C ALA A 236 10.32 -16.66 11.12
N VAL A 237 10.85 -17.33 12.12
CA VAL A 237 11.30 -16.70 13.38
C VAL A 237 12.36 -15.66 13.08
N HIS A 238 13.36 -15.99 12.26
CA HIS A 238 14.44 -15.06 11.90
C HIS A 238 13.93 -13.84 11.12
N GLU A 239 12.98 -14.02 10.20
CA GLU A 239 12.34 -12.93 9.43
C GLU A 239 11.57 -11.97 10.35
N ILE A 240 10.83 -12.49 11.33
CA ILE A 240 10.12 -11.70 12.34
C ILE A 240 11.12 -10.95 13.23
N ASP A 241 12.17 -11.61 13.69
CA ASP A 241 13.21 -11.02 14.53
C ASP A 241 13.95 -9.90 13.81
N LEU A 242 14.20 -10.06 12.50
CA LEU A 242 14.80 -9.02 11.67
C LEU A 242 13.90 -7.79 11.62
N ALA A 243 12.59 -7.97 11.39
CA ALA A 243 11.62 -6.89 11.35
C ALA A 243 11.50 -6.16 12.71
N LEU A 244 11.52 -6.90 13.82
CA LEU A 244 11.50 -6.31 15.16
C LEU A 244 12.75 -5.45 15.39
N ARG A 245 13.94 -6.04 15.29
CA ARG A 245 15.20 -5.35 15.61
C ARG A 245 15.52 -4.20 14.67
N ASN A 246 15.32 -4.39 13.35
CA ASN A 246 15.81 -3.44 12.36
C ASN A 246 14.78 -2.37 11.98
N TRP A 247 13.51 -2.55 12.35
CA TRP A 247 12.47 -1.57 12.06
C TRP A 247 11.66 -1.17 13.29
N PHE A 248 10.95 -2.12 13.95
CA PHE A 248 9.99 -1.77 15.00
C PHE A 248 10.67 -1.14 16.21
N ASP A 249 11.79 -1.72 16.68
CA ASP A 249 12.56 -1.26 17.86
C ASP A 249 13.50 -0.10 17.51
N ALA A 250 13.74 0.16 16.24
CA ALA A 250 14.65 1.22 15.80
C ALA A 250 14.12 2.64 16.05
N ALA A 251 12.89 2.79 16.54
CA ALA A 251 12.25 4.08 16.84
C ALA A 251 12.31 5.09 15.68
N ALA A 252 12.38 4.61 14.44
CA ALA A 252 12.36 5.46 13.25
C ALA A 252 11.03 6.23 13.13
N PRO A 253 11.02 7.42 12.50
CA PRO A 253 9.79 8.13 12.23
C PRO A 253 8.79 7.25 11.46
N PRO A 254 7.47 7.38 11.75
CA PRO A 254 6.46 6.60 11.06
C PRO A 254 6.44 6.97 9.57
N HIS A 255 6.52 5.97 8.70
CA HIS A 255 6.32 6.11 7.26
C HIS A 255 4.83 6.10 6.90
N ALA A 256 4.48 6.44 5.66
CA ALA A 256 3.10 6.66 5.24
C ALA A 256 2.19 5.43 5.42
N GLU A 257 2.73 4.23 5.28
CA GLU A 257 2.00 2.96 5.44
C GLU A 257 2.36 2.21 6.73
N ALA A 258 2.86 2.91 7.76
CA ALA A 258 3.26 2.30 9.04
C ALA A 258 2.12 1.49 9.68
N VAL A 259 0.88 1.97 9.59
CA VAL A 259 -0.30 1.23 10.07
C VAL A 259 -0.46 -0.11 9.33
N THR A 260 -0.26 -0.14 8.01
CA THR A 260 -0.33 -1.38 7.22
C THR A 260 0.74 -2.36 7.69
N ASP A 261 1.97 -1.90 7.83
CA ASP A 261 3.10 -2.74 8.22
C ASP A 261 3.01 -3.25 9.66
N LEU A 262 2.52 -2.41 10.58
CA LEU A 262 2.23 -2.85 11.94
C LEU A 262 1.14 -3.94 11.98
N ASN A 263 0.13 -3.89 11.10
CA ASN A 263 -0.86 -4.96 10.99
C ASN A 263 -0.23 -6.26 10.48
N VAL A 264 0.69 -6.20 9.51
CA VAL A 264 1.45 -7.38 9.03
C VAL A 264 2.31 -7.98 10.13
N LEU A 265 3.06 -7.15 10.88
CA LEU A 265 3.89 -7.61 11.98
C LEU A 265 3.07 -8.20 13.13
N ALA A 266 1.98 -7.54 13.54
CA ALA A 266 1.08 -8.03 14.58
C ALA A 266 0.46 -9.38 14.16
N PHE A 267 0.02 -9.50 12.91
CA PHE A 267 -0.49 -10.75 12.37
C PHE A 267 0.56 -11.86 12.45
N ALA A 268 1.78 -11.63 11.98
CA ALA A 268 2.86 -12.61 12.00
C ALA A 268 3.19 -13.07 13.44
N LEU A 269 3.32 -12.13 14.36
CA LEU A 269 3.59 -12.42 15.79
C LEU A 269 2.47 -13.23 16.44
N THR A 270 1.20 -12.92 16.14
CA THR A 270 0.07 -13.69 16.66
C THR A 270 0.03 -15.09 16.08
N ARG A 271 0.39 -15.28 14.81
CA ARG A 271 0.50 -16.59 14.16
C ARG A 271 1.69 -17.42 14.66
N ALA A 272 2.78 -16.75 15.04
CA ALA A 272 3.95 -17.37 15.65
C ALA A 272 3.78 -17.64 17.15
N HIS A 273 2.60 -17.37 17.74
CA HIS A 273 2.34 -17.52 19.17
C HIS A 273 3.32 -16.74 20.05
N ARG A 274 3.69 -15.50 19.65
CA ARG A 274 4.60 -14.58 20.35
C ARG A 274 3.82 -13.40 20.96
N PRO A 275 2.95 -13.62 21.97
CA PRO A 275 2.03 -12.61 22.50
C PRO A 275 2.75 -11.41 23.17
N ASP A 276 3.88 -11.66 23.82
CA ASP A 276 4.62 -10.62 24.54
C ASP A 276 5.20 -9.57 23.57
N GLU A 277 5.66 -10.01 22.40
CA GLU A 277 6.17 -9.12 21.35
C GLU A 277 5.05 -8.55 20.49
N ALA A 278 3.93 -9.26 20.34
CA ALA A 278 2.74 -8.73 19.69
C ALA A 278 2.09 -7.59 20.49
N ALA A 279 2.18 -7.62 21.82
CA ALA A 279 1.52 -6.65 22.66
C ALA A 279 1.97 -5.19 22.41
N PRO A 280 3.26 -4.83 22.32
CA PRO A 280 3.67 -3.47 21.99
C PRO A 280 3.25 -3.04 20.59
N VAL A 281 3.27 -3.94 19.60
CA VAL A 281 2.82 -3.66 18.22
C VAL A 281 1.32 -3.35 18.20
N LEU A 282 0.51 -4.17 18.87
CA LEU A 282 -0.95 -3.98 18.98
C LEU A 282 -1.33 -2.74 19.78
N ARG A 283 -0.56 -2.37 20.83
CA ARG A 283 -0.75 -1.11 21.54
C ARG A 283 -0.50 0.09 20.64
N ARG A 284 0.56 0.04 19.81
CA ARG A 284 0.87 1.11 18.82
C ARG A 284 -0.20 1.22 17.75
N LEU A 285 -0.77 0.11 17.27
CA LEU A 285 -1.90 0.08 16.34
C LEU A 285 -3.18 0.68 16.95
N GLY A 286 -3.42 0.44 18.24
CA GLY A 286 -4.63 0.90 18.89
C GLY A 286 -5.90 0.35 18.23
N ARG A 287 -6.65 1.19 17.51
CA ARG A 287 -7.89 0.82 16.81
C ARG A 287 -7.72 0.67 15.30
N HIS A 288 -6.55 0.96 14.78
CA HIS A 288 -6.30 0.95 13.34
C HIS A 288 -6.09 -0.48 12.84
N MET A 289 -7.05 -0.97 12.09
CA MET A 289 -6.99 -2.28 11.44
C MET A 289 -6.99 -2.08 9.92
N THR A 290 -6.14 -2.83 9.22
CA THR A 290 -6.23 -2.99 7.77
C THR A 290 -6.90 -4.33 7.44
N PRO A 291 -7.73 -4.44 6.38
CA PRO A 291 -8.34 -5.71 6.02
C PRO A 291 -7.30 -6.82 5.82
N HIS A 292 -6.27 -6.56 4.99
CA HIS A 292 -5.12 -7.45 4.84
C HIS A 292 -4.09 -7.17 5.94
N PRO A 293 -3.50 -8.19 6.56
CA PRO A 293 -3.60 -9.64 6.29
C PRO A 293 -4.70 -10.36 7.07
N TRP A 294 -5.48 -9.69 7.90
CA TRP A 294 -6.47 -10.33 8.79
C TRP A 294 -7.58 -11.06 8.02
N ASN A 295 -7.92 -10.60 6.81
CA ASN A 295 -8.89 -11.25 5.93
C ASN A 295 -8.46 -12.64 5.43
N LEU A 296 -7.26 -13.07 5.72
CA LEU A 296 -6.81 -14.45 5.55
C LEU A 296 -7.33 -15.38 6.67
N LEU A 297 -8.03 -14.85 7.65
CA LEU A 297 -8.63 -15.59 8.76
C LEU A 297 -10.17 -15.54 8.68
N PRO A 298 -10.87 -16.56 9.19
CA PRO A 298 -12.34 -16.64 9.10
C PRO A 298 -13.09 -15.46 9.74
N GLU A 299 -12.57 -14.91 10.83
CA GLU A 299 -13.21 -13.83 11.60
C GLU A 299 -12.19 -12.68 11.85
N PRO A 300 -11.84 -11.89 10.79
CA PRO A 300 -10.74 -10.94 10.86
C PRO A 300 -10.85 -9.89 11.97
N GLU A 301 -11.99 -9.22 12.07
CA GLU A 301 -12.20 -8.17 13.07
C GLU A 301 -12.25 -8.72 14.50
N ARG A 302 -12.86 -9.89 14.68
CA ARG A 302 -12.92 -10.58 15.98
C ARG A 302 -11.54 -11.00 16.43
N THR A 303 -10.75 -11.58 15.52
CA THR A 303 -9.38 -12.03 15.81
C THR A 303 -8.47 -10.85 16.16
N PHE A 304 -8.50 -9.77 15.37
CA PHE A 304 -7.76 -8.55 15.68
C PHE A 304 -8.15 -7.98 17.05
N THR A 305 -9.46 -7.87 17.32
CA THR A 305 -9.98 -7.32 18.58
C THR A 305 -9.56 -8.17 19.77
N TYR A 306 -9.63 -9.49 19.66
CA TYR A 306 -9.19 -10.41 20.72
C TYR A 306 -7.72 -10.16 21.10
N TRP A 307 -6.82 -10.11 20.13
CA TRP A 307 -5.40 -9.91 20.40
C TRP A 307 -5.09 -8.51 20.93
N ARG A 308 -5.74 -7.49 20.39
CA ARG A 308 -5.62 -6.10 20.87
C ARG A 308 -6.09 -5.96 22.33
N ASP A 309 -7.24 -6.52 22.69
CA ASP A 309 -7.80 -6.41 24.03
C ASP A 309 -6.88 -7.14 25.02
N ARG A 310 -6.35 -8.31 24.65
CA ARG A 310 -5.33 -9.02 25.42
C ARG A 310 -4.05 -8.19 25.63
N ALA A 311 -3.59 -7.50 24.58
CA ALA A 311 -2.39 -6.65 24.65
C ALA A 311 -2.57 -5.40 25.54
N THR A 312 -3.82 -4.98 25.76
CA THR A 312 -4.17 -3.79 26.58
C THR A 312 -4.71 -4.14 27.98
N GLY A 313 -4.71 -5.43 28.36
CA GLY A 313 -5.21 -5.88 29.67
C GLY A 313 -6.73 -5.74 29.82
N ARG A 314 -7.46 -5.87 28.73
CA ARG A 314 -8.93 -5.78 28.70
C ARG A 314 -9.58 -7.11 28.43
#